data_1d87ad7e65d0384d334cec16c23b0e94
#
_entry.id   1d87ad7e65d0384d334cec16c23b0e94
#
_cell.length_a   1.000
_cell.length_b   1.000
_cell.length_c   1.000
_cell.angle_alpha   90.00
_cell.angle_beta   90.00
_cell.angle_gamma   90.00
#
_symmetry.space_group_name_H-M   'P 1'
#
loop_
_entity.id
_entity.type
_entity.pdbx_description
1 polymer ?
#
loop_
_entity_poly.entity_id
_entity_poly.type
_entity_poly.pdbx_seq_one_letter_code
_entity_poly.pdbx_strand_id
1 'polypeptide(L)'
;MVAIFLLCCGFLLMMPAGIVASATGIVASDTTDERLAAQYFREGDYERAVAIYAQLYEENPSPLIYNNYLISLLEVEEFRSARRLTEAQQDANPGDIRYAVDQGWVEQRAGNDRRARRHFDGLIGDLQARYPDVVDLATAFEARGYADRALETLKRGRELLGGEYPLHLHLAELHEKRGDYQSMMEEYLDYLNEYREDMDRVRGMIQDAIAGDPDFSRNEALRRVLLTRTQRHPDNILYAEMLLWLSMQQQDFRMAFRQARALDRRLGREGELVLEVAELSARNEYYEVAAEAYQYLLDQGEEAPFYLESLVGFLNVRFLAVTSGYEYEREILEEVEQEYMETIDRMGIHGATVQLVRNLARLQAFYLDRTGEAIGLLEQILDLSGVSGRVKGECRVELADILLLTGEVWDATLLYSQVDRMFRDDPLAHEAKYKNARLSYFIGEFDWAKAQLDVLKAGTSRLIANDAIRLSLRIQDNVGGDGNTEPLEMFARAEQHIFMHRYGQAEQVLDSIRDRFPAHQINDDVLFARSEIMESRGEYAAVDSLLAVIADDYPDGLLADEALFRRAELQHHYFENHDKAMELYQRVMVDYPGSIYTLTARNRFRALRGDMVN
;
A
#
# COMPACT_ATOMS: atom_id res chain seq x y z
N MET A 1 -2.02 21.14 -2.25
CA MET A 1 -1.56 21.75 -0.98
C MET A 1 -1.38 20.65 0.04
N VAL A 2 -0.16 20.57 0.55
CA VAL A 2 0.32 19.80 1.71
C VAL A 2 0.35 18.28 1.57
N ALA A 3 1.50 17.81 1.08
CA ALA A 3 2.03 16.51 1.42
C ALA A 3 2.58 16.57 2.87
N ILE A 4 2.01 15.79 3.77
CA ILE A 4 2.68 15.36 5.01
C ILE A 4 2.90 13.87 4.84
N PHE A 5 4.11 13.49 4.51
CA PHE A 5 4.54 12.10 4.55
C PHE A 5 5.93 12.01 5.17
N LEU A 6 5.97 11.28 6.28
CA LEU A 6 7.08 10.48 6.78
C LEU A 6 8.46 11.16 6.91
N LEU A 7 8.78 11.52 8.13
CA LEU A 7 10.15 11.52 8.61
C LEU A 7 10.22 10.73 9.92
N CYS A 8 10.40 9.42 9.80
CA CYS A 8 11.08 8.61 10.81
C CYS A 8 12.56 8.67 10.48
N CYS A 9 13.26 9.69 10.96
CA CYS A 9 14.72 9.71 11.02
C CYS A 9 15.13 9.88 12.47
N GLY A 10 15.93 8.90 12.91
CA GLY A 10 16.46 8.78 14.23
C GLY A 10 17.21 10.05 14.70
N PHE A 11 16.78 10.55 15.81
CA PHE A 11 17.54 11.54 16.58
C PHE A 11 18.55 10.77 17.44
N LEU A 12 19.78 10.72 16.96
CA LEU A 12 20.95 10.39 17.79
C LEU A 12 21.25 11.64 18.63
N LEU A 13 20.74 11.67 19.85
CA LEU A 13 21.13 12.67 20.84
C LEU A 13 22.49 12.29 21.40
N MET A 14 23.52 13.03 21.00
CA MET A 14 24.78 13.13 21.75
C MET A 14 24.47 13.71 23.14
N MET A 15 24.63 12.90 24.19
CA MET A 15 24.73 13.39 25.56
C MET A 15 26.19 13.71 25.90
N PRO A 16 26.45 14.80 26.60
CA PRO A 16 27.80 15.13 27.08
C PRO A 16 28.21 14.19 28.22
N ALA A 17 29.46 13.77 28.17
CA ALA A 17 30.12 13.01 29.20
C ALA A 17 30.25 13.86 30.49
N GLY A 18 29.81 13.29 31.60
CA GLY A 18 30.20 13.77 32.91
C GLY A 18 29.06 13.76 33.93
N ILE A 19 28.90 12.63 34.60
CA ILE A 19 28.72 12.50 36.06
C ILE A 19 28.65 10.99 36.34
N VAL A 20 29.73 10.46 36.83
CA VAL A 20 29.77 9.11 37.42
C VAL A 20 29.07 9.22 38.77
N ALA A 21 27.80 8.90 38.85
CA ALA A 21 27.13 8.59 40.09
C ALA A 21 27.13 7.05 40.20
N SER A 22 27.90 6.56 41.13
CA SER A 22 27.93 5.15 41.55
C SER A 22 26.57 4.78 42.13
N ALA A 23 25.66 4.30 41.26
CA ALA A 23 24.53 3.51 41.68
C ALA A 23 25.04 2.06 41.71
N THR A 24 25.39 1.59 42.91
CA THR A 24 25.49 0.17 43.19
C THR A 24 24.11 -0.46 42.99
N GLY A 25 23.77 -0.76 41.73
CA GLY A 25 22.70 -1.67 41.38
C GLY A 25 23.09 -3.04 41.88
N ILE A 26 22.33 -3.59 42.79
CA ILE A 26 22.32 -4.99 43.12
C ILE A 26 21.94 -5.71 41.83
N VAL A 27 22.94 -6.13 41.07
CA VAL A 27 22.79 -7.17 40.07
C VAL A 27 22.53 -8.42 40.89
N ALA A 28 21.26 -8.88 40.94
CA ALA A 28 20.96 -10.20 41.44
C ALA A 28 21.85 -11.17 40.64
N SER A 29 22.87 -11.72 41.26
CA SER A 29 23.72 -12.75 40.66
C SER A 29 22.81 -13.95 40.47
N ASP A 30 22.43 -14.27 39.22
CA ASP A 30 21.92 -15.59 38.88
C ASP A 30 22.87 -16.61 39.50
N THR A 31 22.45 -17.27 40.56
CA THR A 31 23.28 -18.29 41.19
C THR A 31 23.43 -19.45 40.21
N THR A 32 24.53 -20.22 40.35
CA THR A 32 24.75 -21.41 39.51
C THR A 32 23.54 -22.34 39.59
N ASP A 33 22.91 -22.39 40.76
CA ASP A 33 21.74 -23.22 41.02
C ASP A 33 20.47 -22.74 40.33
N GLU A 34 20.24 -21.41 40.19
CA GLU A 34 19.14 -20.88 39.40
C GLU A 34 19.26 -21.27 37.93
N ARG A 35 20.47 -21.19 37.36
CA ARG A 35 20.71 -21.59 35.97
C ARG A 35 20.49 -23.08 35.76
N LEU A 36 20.96 -23.88 36.70
CA LEU A 36 20.82 -25.33 36.67
C LEU A 36 19.34 -25.75 36.82
N ALA A 37 18.61 -25.14 37.74
CA ALA A 37 17.18 -25.37 37.91
C ALA A 37 16.40 -25.01 36.64
N ALA A 38 16.69 -23.83 36.05
CA ALA A 38 16.07 -23.39 34.80
C ALA A 38 16.45 -24.26 33.59
N GLN A 39 17.65 -24.88 33.59
CA GLN A 39 18.04 -25.85 32.59
C GLN A 39 17.22 -27.13 32.70
N TYR A 40 17.16 -27.77 33.88
CA TYR A 40 16.34 -28.96 34.10
C TYR A 40 14.85 -28.71 33.79
N PHE A 41 14.32 -27.57 34.18
CA PHE A 41 12.96 -27.18 33.86
C PHE A 41 12.71 -27.13 32.33
N ARG A 42 13.62 -26.54 31.55
CA ARG A 42 13.50 -26.48 30.08
C ARG A 42 13.70 -27.85 29.41
N GLU A 43 14.51 -28.71 29.99
CA GLU A 43 14.74 -30.07 29.51
C GLU A 43 13.61 -31.04 29.90
N GLY A 44 12.64 -30.59 30.73
CA GLY A 44 11.54 -31.41 31.22
C GLY A 44 11.94 -32.39 32.35
N ASP A 45 13.14 -32.23 32.91
CA ASP A 45 13.60 -33.04 34.08
C ASP A 45 13.08 -32.36 35.37
N TYR A 46 11.75 -32.46 35.54
CA TYR A 46 11.07 -31.80 36.64
C TYR A 46 11.44 -32.39 38.02
N GLU A 47 11.83 -33.67 38.13
CA GLU A 47 12.25 -34.25 39.39
C GLU A 47 13.50 -33.56 39.94
N ARG A 48 14.52 -33.31 39.07
CA ARG A 48 15.70 -32.56 39.46
C ARG A 48 15.42 -31.08 39.66
N ALA A 49 14.56 -30.52 38.83
CA ALA A 49 14.17 -29.13 38.97
C ALA A 49 13.48 -28.85 40.31
N VAL A 50 12.56 -29.73 40.79
CA VAL A 50 11.90 -29.62 42.08
C VAL A 50 12.92 -29.56 43.23
N ALA A 51 13.94 -30.43 43.22
CA ALA A 51 14.94 -30.49 44.30
C ALA A 51 15.70 -29.16 44.45
N ILE A 52 16.06 -28.52 43.32
CA ILE A 52 16.83 -27.28 43.35
C ILE A 52 15.88 -26.07 43.59
N TYR A 53 14.71 -26.03 42.93
CA TYR A 53 13.75 -24.95 43.16
C TYR A 53 13.24 -24.92 44.61
N ALA A 54 13.13 -26.05 45.30
CA ALA A 54 12.77 -26.07 46.72
C ALA A 54 13.78 -25.28 47.58
N GLN A 55 15.08 -25.45 47.35
CA GLN A 55 16.13 -24.72 48.07
C GLN A 55 16.12 -23.22 47.68
N LEU A 56 16.09 -22.92 46.39
CA LEU A 56 16.05 -21.54 45.88
C LEU A 56 14.84 -20.76 46.41
N TYR A 57 13.70 -21.44 46.54
CA TYR A 57 12.50 -20.82 47.05
C TYR A 57 12.58 -20.49 48.54
N GLU A 58 13.24 -21.33 49.36
CA GLU A 58 13.50 -21.04 50.76
C GLU A 58 14.48 -19.86 50.94
N GLU A 59 15.46 -19.72 50.04
CA GLU A 59 16.45 -18.66 50.10
C GLU A 59 15.91 -17.32 49.53
N ASN A 60 15.19 -17.37 48.40
CA ASN A 60 14.66 -16.21 47.69
C ASN A 60 13.35 -16.53 46.97
N PRO A 61 12.17 -16.30 47.56
CA PRO A 61 10.88 -16.62 47.02
C PRO A 61 10.45 -15.60 45.90
N SER A 62 11.22 -15.51 44.83
CA SER A 62 10.85 -14.64 43.69
C SER A 62 9.68 -15.22 42.91
N PRO A 63 8.88 -14.39 42.22
CA PRO A 63 7.76 -14.86 41.40
C PRO A 63 8.14 -15.86 40.33
N LEU A 64 9.33 -15.75 39.76
CA LEU A 64 9.84 -16.68 38.74
C LEU A 64 10.17 -18.04 39.36
N ILE A 65 10.88 -18.05 40.49
CA ILE A 65 11.23 -19.29 41.23
C ILE A 65 9.96 -19.99 41.68
N TYR A 66 9.01 -19.22 42.27
CA TYR A 66 7.71 -19.77 42.66
C TYR A 66 6.97 -20.43 41.48
N ASN A 67 6.85 -19.74 40.37
CA ASN A 67 6.10 -20.24 39.20
C ASN A 67 6.74 -21.54 38.66
N ASN A 68 8.06 -21.56 38.47
CA ASN A 68 8.74 -22.73 37.94
C ASN A 68 8.73 -23.90 38.92
N TYR A 69 8.84 -23.61 40.23
CA TYR A 69 8.70 -24.61 41.27
C TYR A 69 7.32 -25.24 41.29
N LEU A 70 6.25 -24.40 41.25
CA LEU A 70 4.86 -24.87 41.19
C LEU A 70 4.62 -25.75 39.96
N ILE A 71 5.05 -25.30 38.77
CA ILE A 71 4.91 -26.09 37.55
C ILE A 71 5.65 -27.43 37.69
N SER A 72 6.90 -27.41 38.17
CA SER A 72 7.69 -28.65 38.36
C SER A 72 7.00 -29.64 39.33
N LEU A 73 6.44 -29.15 40.45
CA LEU A 73 5.69 -29.97 41.38
C LEU A 73 4.42 -30.60 40.75
N LEU A 74 3.76 -29.86 39.87
CA LEU A 74 2.56 -30.35 39.17
C LEU A 74 2.89 -31.39 38.10
N GLU A 75 4.03 -31.25 37.43
CA GLU A 75 4.48 -32.20 36.40
C GLU A 75 4.98 -33.53 37.01
N VAL A 76 5.54 -33.49 38.23
CA VAL A 76 5.90 -34.71 38.97
C VAL A 76 4.78 -35.23 39.86
N GLU A 77 3.56 -34.69 39.75
CA GLU A 77 2.35 -35.06 40.50
C GLU A 77 2.47 -34.91 42.04
N GLU A 78 3.40 -34.07 42.50
CA GLU A 78 3.56 -33.77 43.95
C GLU A 78 2.51 -32.77 44.46
N PHE A 79 1.21 -33.09 44.29
CA PHE A 79 0.08 -32.20 44.59
C PHE A 79 0.01 -31.77 46.07
N ARG A 80 0.54 -32.56 47.03
CA ARG A 80 0.57 -32.14 48.44
C ARG A 80 1.56 -31.00 48.68
N SER A 81 2.70 -31.05 48.02
CA SER A 81 3.73 -30.00 48.08
C SER A 81 3.26 -28.75 47.36
N ALA A 82 2.64 -28.90 46.18
CA ALA A 82 2.04 -27.81 45.41
C ALA A 82 0.96 -27.06 46.21
N ARG A 83 0.07 -27.77 46.92
CA ARG A 83 -0.93 -27.13 47.80
C ARG A 83 -0.28 -26.30 48.90
N ARG A 84 0.68 -26.87 49.63
CA ARG A 84 1.39 -26.14 50.68
C ARG A 84 2.12 -24.91 50.16
N LEU A 85 2.69 -25.00 48.97
CA LEU A 85 3.39 -23.90 48.34
C LEU A 85 2.41 -22.75 48.01
N THR A 86 1.27 -23.06 47.38
CA THR A 86 0.27 -22.04 47.02
C THR A 86 -0.44 -21.45 48.24
N GLU A 87 -0.73 -22.26 49.29
CA GLU A 87 -1.27 -21.78 50.55
C GLU A 87 -0.30 -20.82 51.26
N ALA A 88 0.97 -21.18 51.36
CA ALA A 88 2.00 -20.36 51.99
C ALA A 88 2.19 -19.01 51.25
N GLN A 89 2.14 -19.01 49.92
CA GLN A 89 2.21 -17.78 49.14
C GLN A 89 0.95 -16.91 49.28
N GLN A 90 -0.23 -17.51 49.32
CA GLN A 90 -1.46 -16.75 49.55
C GLN A 90 -1.49 -16.11 50.94
N ASP A 91 -0.99 -16.85 51.98
CA ASP A 91 -0.91 -16.34 53.35
C ASP A 91 0.11 -15.18 53.46
N ALA A 92 1.23 -15.29 52.75
CA ALA A 92 2.26 -14.27 52.72
C ALA A 92 1.86 -13.04 51.91
N ASN A 93 1.01 -13.19 50.90
CA ASN A 93 0.60 -12.15 49.96
C ASN A 93 -0.94 -12.16 49.76
N PRO A 94 -1.74 -11.88 50.79
CA PRO A 94 -3.20 -12.04 50.74
C PRO A 94 -3.90 -11.10 49.74
N GLY A 95 -3.20 -10.06 49.27
CA GLY A 95 -3.70 -9.14 48.25
C GLY A 95 -3.39 -9.55 46.81
N ASP A 96 -2.63 -10.63 46.59
CA ASP A 96 -2.27 -11.10 45.25
C ASP A 96 -3.15 -12.27 44.80
N ILE A 97 -4.11 -11.97 43.99
CA ILE A 97 -5.16 -12.91 43.54
C ILE A 97 -4.58 -14.09 42.71
N ARG A 98 -3.36 -13.97 42.16
CA ARG A 98 -2.72 -15.01 41.35
C ARG A 98 -2.58 -16.30 42.12
N TYR A 99 -2.19 -16.21 43.40
CA TYR A 99 -2.01 -17.38 44.26
C TYR A 99 -3.30 -18.12 44.59
N ALA A 100 -4.42 -17.38 44.70
CA ALA A 100 -5.75 -17.97 44.83
C ALA A 100 -6.17 -18.71 43.54
N VAL A 101 -5.87 -18.18 42.37
CA VAL A 101 -6.09 -18.91 41.10
C VAL A 101 -5.20 -20.17 41.03
N ASP A 102 -3.95 -20.10 41.51
CA ASP A 102 -3.03 -21.22 41.54
C ASP A 102 -3.51 -22.37 42.45
N GLN A 103 -4.15 -22.08 43.57
CA GLN A 103 -4.81 -23.10 44.40
C GLN A 103 -5.86 -23.88 43.62
N GLY A 104 -6.72 -23.19 42.87
CA GLY A 104 -7.70 -23.84 42.01
C GLY A 104 -7.05 -24.68 40.90
N TRP A 105 -5.96 -24.16 40.30
CA TRP A 105 -5.17 -24.89 39.31
C TRP A 105 -4.57 -26.19 39.86
N VAL A 106 -3.97 -26.14 41.03
CA VAL A 106 -3.44 -27.36 41.73
C VAL A 106 -4.54 -28.39 41.95
N GLU A 107 -5.74 -27.97 42.39
CA GLU A 107 -6.90 -28.88 42.56
C GLU A 107 -7.34 -29.52 41.24
N GLN A 108 -7.35 -28.78 40.18
CA GLN A 108 -7.69 -29.33 38.86
C GLN A 108 -6.65 -30.30 38.34
N ARG A 109 -5.35 -29.97 38.45
CA ARG A 109 -4.25 -30.88 38.07
C ARG A 109 -4.24 -32.15 38.92
N ALA A 110 -4.73 -32.09 40.16
CA ALA A 110 -4.89 -33.24 41.05
C ALA A 110 -6.18 -34.08 40.77
N GLY A 111 -6.93 -33.75 39.69
CA GLY A 111 -8.15 -34.46 39.32
C GLY A 111 -9.38 -34.08 40.14
N ASN A 112 -9.32 -33.03 40.96
CA ASN A 112 -10.42 -32.56 41.80
C ASN A 112 -11.30 -31.50 41.11
N ASP A 113 -11.77 -31.76 39.91
CA ASP A 113 -12.46 -30.77 39.05
C ASP A 113 -13.62 -30.04 39.74
N ARG A 114 -14.40 -30.78 40.56
CA ARG A 114 -15.52 -30.18 41.30
C ARG A 114 -15.08 -29.17 42.37
N ARG A 115 -13.92 -29.41 42.97
CA ARG A 115 -13.31 -28.53 43.97
C ARG A 115 -12.73 -27.30 43.31
N ALA A 116 -11.96 -27.51 42.24
CA ALA A 116 -11.38 -26.44 41.42
C ALA A 116 -12.48 -25.51 40.90
N ARG A 117 -13.52 -26.06 40.30
CA ARG A 117 -14.66 -25.28 39.79
C ARG A 117 -15.32 -24.42 40.87
N ARG A 118 -15.65 -25.02 42.02
CA ARG A 118 -16.26 -24.26 43.15
C ARG A 118 -15.33 -23.16 43.67
N HIS A 119 -14.04 -23.40 43.67
CA HIS A 119 -13.04 -22.41 44.08
C HIS A 119 -13.02 -21.22 43.11
N PHE A 120 -12.95 -21.49 41.81
CA PHE A 120 -13.00 -20.45 40.79
C PHE A 120 -14.32 -19.68 40.77
N ASP A 121 -15.45 -20.37 40.90
CA ASP A 121 -16.77 -19.74 41.01
C ASP A 121 -16.85 -18.80 42.24
N GLY A 122 -16.20 -19.20 43.37
CA GLY A 122 -16.05 -18.35 44.55
C GLY A 122 -15.25 -17.08 44.28
N LEU A 123 -14.07 -17.20 43.62
CA LEU A 123 -13.25 -16.04 43.30
C LEU A 123 -14.00 -15.03 42.43
N ILE A 124 -14.74 -15.51 41.41
CA ILE A 124 -15.55 -14.64 40.53
C ILE A 124 -16.76 -14.06 41.30
N GLY A 125 -17.38 -14.86 42.18
CA GLY A 125 -18.56 -14.44 42.98
C GLY A 125 -18.22 -13.34 43.98
N ASP A 126 -17.05 -13.43 44.61
CA ASP A 126 -16.57 -12.51 45.65
C ASP A 126 -15.86 -11.25 45.07
N LEU A 127 -15.83 -11.13 43.71
CA LEU A 127 -15.21 -10.04 43.00
C LEU A 127 -15.79 -8.69 43.43
N GLN A 128 -14.90 -7.76 43.80
CA GLN A 128 -15.31 -6.43 44.20
C GLN A 128 -15.44 -5.49 42.97
N ALA A 129 -16.28 -4.44 43.11
CA ALA A 129 -16.44 -3.42 42.06
C ALA A 129 -15.23 -2.47 41.96
N ARG A 130 -14.04 -3.02 41.75
CA ARG A 130 -12.80 -2.31 41.57
C ARG A 130 -12.10 -2.78 40.32
N TYR A 131 -11.77 -1.82 39.44
CA TYR A 131 -11.17 -2.13 38.14
C TYR A 131 -9.88 -3.01 38.24
N PRO A 132 -8.91 -2.70 39.13
CA PRO A 132 -7.72 -3.56 39.25
C PRO A 132 -8.07 -5.01 39.63
N ASP A 133 -9.00 -5.22 40.57
CA ASP A 133 -9.37 -6.56 41.03
C ASP A 133 -9.95 -7.40 39.88
N VAL A 134 -10.74 -6.78 39.00
CA VAL A 134 -11.31 -7.41 37.80
C VAL A 134 -10.22 -7.80 36.82
N VAL A 135 -9.31 -6.87 36.51
CA VAL A 135 -8.25 -7.11 35.53
C VAL A 135 -7.22 -8.11 36.05
N ASP A 136 -6.84 -8.00 37.34
CA ASP A 136 -5.87 -8.90 37.96
C ASP A 136 -6.38 -10.34 38.00
N LEU A 137 -7.66 -10.54 38.37
CA LEU A 137 -8.25 -11.88 38.40
C LEU A 137 -8.39 -12.46 36.98
N ALA A 138 -8.82 -11.67 36.00
CA ALA A 138 -8.91 -12.11 34.61
C ALA A 138 -7.54 -12.50 34.05
N THR A 139 -6.51 -11.68 34.31
CA THR A 139 -5.13 -11.92 33.89
C THR A 139 -4.57 -13.18 34.57
N ALA A 140 -4.87 -13.39 35.86
CA ALA A 140 -4.42 -14.59 36.57
C ALA A 140 -5.05 -15.87 35.98
N PHE A 141 -6.32 -15.84 35.62
CA PHE A 141 -6.97 -16.96 34.92
C PHE A 141 -6.35 -17.21 33.54
N GLU A 142 -6.11 -16.13 32.79
CA GLU A 142 -5.53 -16.22 31.45
C GLU A 142 -4.11 -16.81 31.49
N ALA A 143 -3.28 -16.39 32.44
CA ALA A 143 -1.92 -16.90 32.64
C ALA A 143 -1.87 -18.42 32.89
N ARG A 144 -2.97 -19.02 33.39
CA ARG A 144 -3.12 -20.47 33.62
C ARG A 144 -3.93 -21.19 32.52
N GLY A 145 -4.26 -20.49 31.41
CA GLY A 145 -4.98 -21.05 30.28
C GLY A 145 -6.49 -21.16 30.49
N TYR A 146 -7.05 -20.49 31.51
CA TYR A 146 -8.49 -20.48 31.78
C TYR A 146 -9.21 -19.33 31.09
N ALA A 147 -9.11 -19.24 29.76
CA ALA A 147 -9.69 -18.16 28.96
C ALA A 147 -11.21 -18.01 29.19
N ASP A 148 -11.95 -19.10 29.41
CA ASP A 148 -13.40 -19.03 29.73
C ASP A 148 -13.65 -18.35 31.07
N ARG A 149 -12.83 -18.62 32.09
CA ARG A 149 -12.93 -17.98 33.40
C ARG A 149 -12.51 -16.51 33.37
N ALA A 150 -11.48 -16.19 32.59
CA ALA A 150 -11.09 -14.81 32.34
C ALA A 150 -12.24 -14.02 31.70
N LEU A 151 -12.90 -14.59 30.68
CA LEU A 151 -14.06 -13.98 30.03
C LEU A 151 -15.23 -13.79 30.99
N GLU A 152 -15.54 -14.79 31.82
CA GLU A 152 -16.57 -14.70 32.85
C GLU A 152 -16.27 -13.60 33.86
N THR A 153 -14.99 -13.48 34.29
CA THR A 153 -14.50 -12.44 35.20
C THR A 153 -14.69 -11.04 34.62
N LEU A 154 -14.25 -10.82 33.36
CA LEU A 154 -14.40 -9.53 32.71
C LEU A 154 -15.86 -9.14 32.50
N LYS A 155 -16.72 -10.09 32.11
CA LYS A 155 -18.18 -9.86 31.98
C LYS A 155 -18.82 -9.51 33.34
N ARG A 156 -18.47 -10.24 34.39
CA ARG A 156 -18.94 -9.95 35.75
C ARG A 156 -18.42 -8.60 36.24
N GLY A 157 -17.15 -8.30 35.95
CA GLY A 157 -16.53 -6.99 36.26
C GLY A 157 -17.28 -5.84 35.59
N ARG A 158 -17.62 -5.98 34.29
CA ARG A 158 -18.40 -4.97 33.55
C ARG A 158 -19.77 -4.70 34.19
N GLU A 159 -20.47 -5.75 34.64
CA GLU A 159 -21.72 -5.59 35.37
C GLU A 159 -21.53 -4.83 36.70
N LEU A 160 -20.47 -5.17 37.46
CA LEU A 160 -20.20 -4.57 38.76
C LEU A 160 -19.76 -3.11 38.68
N LEU A 161 -18.95 -2.78 37.68
CA LEU A 161 -18.40 -1.44 37.45
C LEU A 161 -19.39 -0.48 36.78
N GLY A 162 -20.51 -0.99 36.24
CA GLY A 162 -21.60 -0.18 35.70
C GLY A 162 -21.20 0.74 34.53
N GLY A 163 -20.18 0.38 33.76
CA GLY A 163 -19.68 1.20 32.65
C GLY A 163 -18.71 2.32 33.04
N GLU A 164 -18.33 2.45 34.32
CA GLU A 164 -17.36 3.46 34.77
C GLU A 164 -15.96 3.26 34.17
N TYR A 165 -15.63 2.02 33.82
CA TYR A 165 -14.32 1.65 33.26
C TYR A 165 -14.47 0.80 32.00
N PRO A 166 -13.74 1.14 30.89
CA PRO A 166 -13.86 0.44 29.61
C PRO A 166 -13.14 -0.91 29.63
N LEU A 167 -13.86 -1.99 29.93
CA LEU A 167 -13.32 -3.36 29.83
C LEU A 167 -13.35 -3.91 28.39
N HIS A 168 -13.85 -3.13 27.43
CA HIS A 168 -13.99 -3.52 26.02
C HIS A 168 -12.68 -3.98 25.39
N LEU A 169 -11.58 -3.24 25.63
CA LEU A 169 -10.28 -3.58 25.04
C LEU A 169 -9.70 -4.88 25.62
N HIS A 170 -9.91 -5.16 26.92
CA HIS A 170 -9.50 -6.43 27.53
C HIS A 170 -10.35 -7.61 27.01
N LEU A 171 -11.66 -7.38 26.81
CA LEU A 171 -12.55 -8.36 26.21
C LEU A 171 -12.17 -8.64 24.75
N ALA A 172 -11.86 -7.60 23.98
CA ALA A 172 -11.43 -7.75 22.60
C ALA A 172 -10.15 -8.58 22.49
N GLU A 173 -9.12 -8.30 23.30
CA GLU A 173 -7.87 -9.06 23.34
C GLU A 173 -8.11 -10.54 23.70
N LEU A 174 -8.98 -10.80 24.68
CA LEU A 174 -9.32 -12.17 25.09
C LEU A 174 -10.09 -12.91 23.99
N HIS A 175 -11.03 -12.24 23.31
CA HIS A 175 -11.74 -12.80 22.17
C HIS A 175 -10.79 -13.10 20.99
N GLU A 176 -9.79 -12.23 20.73
CA GLU A 176 -8.76 -12.48 19.73
C GLU A 176 -7.97 -13.77 20.01
N LYS A 177 -7.47 -13.93 21.25
CA LYS A 177 -6.72 -15.13 21.68
C LYS A 177 -7.56 -16.41 21.57
N ARG A 178 -8.88 -16.29 21.63
CA ARG A 178 -9.83 -17.40 21.48
C ARG A 178 -10.23 -17.67 20.02
N GLY A 179 -9.81 -16.82 19.07
CA GLY A 179 -10.24 -16.87 17.68
C GLY A 179 -11.68 -16.44 17.44
N ASP A 180 -12.32 -15.79 18.42
CA ASP A 180 -13.68 -15.24 18.28
C ASP A 180 -13.62 -13.80 17.76
N TYR A 181 -13.24 -13.68 16.49
CA TYR A 181 -13.01 -12.39 15.85
C TYR A 181 -14.30 -11.55 15.73
N GLN A 182 -15.47 -12.18 15.66
CA GLN A 182 -16.71 -11.43 15.64
C GLN A 182 -16.92 -10.67 16.96
N SER A 183 -16.83 -11.35 18.10
CA SER A 183 -16.97 -10.71 19.41
C SER A 183 -15.86 -9.69 19.66
N MET A 184 -14.63 -9.96 19.21
CA MET A 184 -13.53 -8.99 19.26
C MET A 184 -13.90 -7.67 18.56
N MET A 185 -14.42 -7.74 17.33
CA MET A 185 -14.80 -6.54 16.57
C MET A 185 -16.02 -5.84 17.16
N GLU A 186 -16.95 -6.60 17.74
CA GLU A 186 -18.09 -6.03 18.46
C GLU A 186 -17.63 -5.20 19.66
N GLU A 187 -16.67 -5.69 20.45
CA GLU A 187 -16.13 -4.98 21.61
C GLU A 187 -15.37 -3.71 21.19
N TYR A 188 -14.61 -3.71 20.09
CA TYR A 188 -13.98 -2.50 19.56
C TYR A 188 -15.01 -1.43 19.16
N LEU A 189 -16.11 -1.84 18.51
CA LEU A 189 -17.16 -0.90 18.11
C LEU A 189 -17.97 -0.39 19.31
N ASP A 190 -18.19 -1.23 20.32
CA ASP A 190 -18.84 -0.82 21.56
C ASP A 190 -17.97 0.16 22.34
N TYR A 191 -16.66 -0.06 22.39
CA TYR A 191 -15.72 0.91 22.94
C TYR A 191 -15.80 2.27 22.21
N LEU A 192 -15.81 2.29 20.88
CA LEU A 192 -15.91 3.53 20.11
C LEU A 192 -17.26 4.25 20.24
N ASN A 193 -18.33 3.55 20.60
CA ASN A 193 -19.60 4.21 20.92
C ASN A 193 -19.53 5.06 22.20
N GLU A 194 -18.67 4.66 23.14
CA GLU A 194 -18.46 5.37 24.41
C GLU A 194 -17.30 6.38 24.33
N TYR A 195 -16.23 6.03 23.61
CA TYR A 195 -14.96 6.80 23.52
C TYR A 195 -14.62 7.11 22.06
N ARG A 196 -15.40 7.99 21.46
CA ARG A 196 -15.27 8.32 20.02
C ARG A 196 -13.96 9.04 19.68
N GLU A 197 -13.36 9.74 20.63
CA GLU A 197 -12.07 10.40 20.52
C GLU A 197 -10.91 9.41 20.24
N ASP A 198 -11.06 8.16 20.62
CA ASP A 198 -10.06 7.11 20.41
C ASP A 198 -10.16 6.42 19.03
N MET A 199 -10.92 7.00 18.09
CA MET A 199 -11.17 6.41 16.75
C MET A 199 -9.89 5.98 16.04
N ASP A 200 -8.89 6.85 15.98
CA ASP A 200 -7.64 6.57 15.25
C ASP A 200 -6.82 5.46 15.94
N ARG A 201 -6.84 5.44 17.27
CA ARG A 201 -6.19 4.39 18.05
C ARG A 201 -6.81 3.03 17.77
N VAL A 202 -8.14 2.94 17.78
CA VAL A 202 -8.85 1.68 17.54
C VAL A 202 -8.72 1.24 16.08
N ARG A 203 -8.76 2.17 15.13
CA ARG A 203 -8.46 1.88 13.72
C ARG A 203 -7.07 1.28 13.56
N GLY A 204 -6.06 1.82 14.25
CA GLY A 204 -4.71 1.25 14.26
C GLY A 204 -4.68 -0.18 14.81
N MET A 205 -5.35 -0.43 15.95
CA MET A 205 -5.44 -1.79 16.54
C MET A 205 -6.13 -2.79 15.60
N ILE A 206 -7.22 -2.38 14.96
CA ILE A 206 -7.94 -3.19 13.96
C ILE A 206 -7.04 -3.46 12.75
N GLN A 207 -6.33 -2.44 12.26
CA GLN A 207 -5.42 -2.56 11.11
C GLN A 207 -4.27 -3.53 11.41
N ASP A 208 -3.66 -3.45 12.59
CA ASP A 208 -2.62 -4.38 13.03
C ASP A 208 -3.16 -5.83 13.12
N ALA A 209 -4.36 -5.99 13.67
CA ALA A 209 -5.02 -7.30 13.75
C ALA A 209 -5.30 -7.89 12.36
N ILE A 210 -5.75 -7.07 11.40
CA ILE A 210 -6.05 -7.50 10.02
C ILE A 210 -4.76 -7.76 9.23
N ALA A 211 -3.71 -6.97 9.42
CA ALA A 211 -2.44 -7.14 8.71
C ALA A 211 -1.78 -8.51 9.00
N GLY A 212 -2.03 -9.08 10.18
CA GLY A 212 -1.56 -10.41 10.57
C GLY A 212 -2.53 -11.56 10.28
N ASP A 213 -3.55 -11.37 9.45
CA ASP A 213 -4.67 -12.29 9.21
C ASP A 213 -4.49 -13.09 7.91
N PRO A 214 -3.87 -14.28 7.93
CA PRO A 214 -3.53 -15.01 6.70
C PRO A 214 -4.74 -15.63 5.98
N ASP A 215 -5.86 -15.82 6.68
CA ASP A 215 -7.09 -16.42 6.16
C ASP A 215 -8.26 -15.44 6.02
N PHE A 216 -8.00 -14.15 6.23
CA PHE A 216 -8.97 -13.04 6.13
C PHE A 216 -10.18 -13.13 7.07
N SER A 217 -10.15 -14.02 8.06
CA SER A 217 -11.27 -14.25 8.97
C SER A 217 -11.61 -13.03 9.83
N ARG A 218 -10.59 -12.26 10.25
CA ARG A 218 -10.76 -11.00 11.02
C ARG A 218 -11.37 -9.89 10.17
N ASN A 219 -10.92 -9.79 8.94
CA ASN A 219 -11.43 -8.83 7.98
C ASN A 219 -12.92 -9.08 7.66
N GLU A 220 -13.28 -10.32 7.37
CA GLU A 220 -14.68 -10.71 7.16
C GLU A 220 -15.55 -10.51 8.41
N ALA A 221 -15.01 -10.79 9.62
CA ALA A 221 -15.71 -10.55 10.86
C ALA A 221 -16.04 -9.06 11.02
N LEU A 222 -15.08 -8.16 10.84
CA LEU A 222 -15.29 -6.71 10.89
C LEU A 222 -16.34 -6.25 9.89
N ARG A 223 -16.21 -6.66 8.62
CA ARG A 223 -17.15 -6.30 7.55
C ARG A 223 -18.59 -6.73 7.92
N ARG A 224 -18.75 -7.96 8.39
CA ARG A 224 -20.04 -8.52 8.78
C ARG A 224 -20.66 -7.77 9.96
N VAL A 225 -19.86 -7.49 10.98
CA VAL A 225 -20.32 -6.74 12.16
C VAL A 225 -20.73 -5.33 11.76
N LEU A 226 -19.90 -4.61 10.98
CA LEU A 226 -20.20 -3.26 10.52
C LEU A 226 -21.46 -3.20 9.67
N LEU A 227 -21.62 -4.10 8.69
CA LEU A 227 -22.83 -4.15 7.86
C LEU A 227 -24.07 -4.40 8.72
N THR A 228 -24.00 -5.35 9.66
CA THR A 228 -25.11 -5.68 10.56
C THR A 228 -25.49 -4.50 11.45
N ARG A 229 -24.49 -3.84 12.04
CA ARG A 229 -24.71 -2.69 12.93
C ARG A 229 -25.20 -1.45 12.17
N THR A 230 -24.68 -1.19 10.99
CA THR A 230 -25.16 -0.09 10.12
C THR A 230 -26.64 -0.30 9.74
N GLN A 231 -27.05 -1.53 9.47
CA GLN A 231 -28.45 -1.84 9.17
C GLN A 231 -29.37 -1.73 10.38
N ARG A 232 -28.91 -2.21 11.56
CA ARG A 232 -29.72 -2.19 12.79
C ARG A 232 -29.82 -0.81 13.44
N HIS A 233 -28.76 -0.03 13.31
CA HIS A 233 -28.62 1.29 13.91
C HIS A 233 -28.28 2.33 12.84
N PRO A 234 -29.18 2.53 11.85
CA PRO A 234 -28.89 3.41 10.73
C PRO A 234 -28.58 4.85 11.18
N ASP A 235 -29.01 5.29 12.34
CA ASP A 235 -28.74 6.63 12.89
C ASP A 235 -27.37 6.76 13.56
N ASN A 236 -26.65 5.68 13.77
CA ASN A 236 -25.33 5.73 14.32
C ASN A 236 -24.28 5.96 13.21
N ILE A 237 -23.75 7.19 13.18
CA ILE A 237 -22.77 7.63 12.18
C ILE A 237 -21.46 6.83 12.27
N LEU A 238 -21.06 6.42 13.48
CA LEU A 238 -19.84 5.67 13.73
C LEU A 238 -19.69 4.45 12.80
N TYR A 239 -20.76 3.66 12.69
CA TYR A 239 -20.70 2.43 11.90
C TYR A 239 -20.56 2.69 10.40
N ALA A 240 -21.17 3.75 9.90
CA ALA A 240 -21.05 4.17 8.51
C ALA A 240 -19.63 4.73 8.21
N GLU A 241 -19.06 5.51 9.14
CA GLU A 241 -17.68 6.01 9.01
C GLU A 241 -16.65 4.87 9.08
N MET A 242 -16.84 3.89 9.96
CA MET A 242 -15.97 2.71 10.03
C MET A 242 -16.12 1.82 8.78
N LEU A 243 -17.31 1.70 8.23
CA LEU A 243 -17.54 0.93 7.00
C LEU A 243 -16.95 1.66 5.78
N LEU A 244 -17.05 2.99 5.73
CA LEU A 244 -16.38 3.82 4.71
C LEU A 244 -14.86 3.61 4.77
N TRP A 245 -14.28 3.76 5.97
CA TRP A 245 -12.85 3.55 6.18
C TRP A 245 -12.40 2.15 5.74
N LEU A 246 -13.11 1.10 6.16
CA LEU A 246 -12.80 -0.27 5.77
C LEU A 246 -12.89 -0.47 4.26
N SER A 247 -13.93 0.08 3.62
CA SER A 247 -14.13 -0.05 2.18
C SER A 247 -13.02 0.64 1.39
N MET A 248 -12.52 1.80 1.87
CA MET A 248 -11.38 2.48 1.27
C MET A 248 -10.09 1.66 1.41
N GLN A 249 -9.85 1.05 2.58
CA GLN A 249 -8.69 0.17 2.79
C GLN A 249 -8.72 -1.08 1.88
N GLN A 250 -9.90 -1.60 1.62
CA GLN A 250 -10.10 -2.78 0.76
C GLN A 250 -10.22 -2.46 -0.73
N GLN A 251 -10.12 -1.17 -1.10
CA GLN A 251 -10.36 -0.70 -2.47
C GLN A 251 -11.77 -1.05 -3.00
N ASP A 252 -12.75 -1.31 -2.10
CA ASP A 252 -14.17 -1.44 -2.48
C ASP A 252 -14.76 -0.02 -2.65
N PHE A 253 -14.28 0.68 -3.69
CA PHE A 253 -14.65 2.08 -3.92
C PHE A 253 -16.15 2.26 -4.20
N ARG A 254 -16.81 1.26 -4.75
CA ARG A 254 -18.26 1.31 -4.96
C ARG A 254 -19.03 1.32 -3.62
N MET A 255 -18.59 0.53 -2.63
CA MET A 255 -19.14 0.58 -1.28
C MET A 255 -18.74 1.89 -0.59
N ALA A 256 -17.47 2.31 -0.71
CA ALA A 256 -16.98 3.56 -0.14
C ALA A 256 -17.83 4.76 -0.62
N PHE A 257 -18.09 4.86 -1.93
CA PHE A 257 -18.94 5.92 -2.49
C PHE A 257 -20.37 5.89 -1.92
N ARG A 258 -20.99 4.71 -1.80
CA ARG A 258 -22.33 4.60 -1.20
C ARG A 258 -22.38 5.12 0.23
N GLN A 259 -21.36 4.78 1.04
CA GLN A 259 -21.28 5.24 2.44
C GLN A 259 -20.96 6.73 2.52
N ALA A 260 -19.99 7.23 1.74
CA ALA A 260 -19.65 8.65 1.69
C ALA A 260 -20.87 9.51 1.32
N ARG A 261 -21.61 9.12 0.29
CA ARG A 261 -22.84 9.82 -0.14
C ARG A 261 -23.94 9.78 0.93
N ALA A 262 -24.07 8.66 1.65
CA ALA A 262 -25.05 8.56 2.73
C ALA A 262 -24.67 9.44 3.93
N LEU A 263 -23.39 9.49 4.27
CA LEU A 263 -22.86 10.34 5.33
C LEU A 263 -22.94 11.83 4.97
N ASP A 264 -22.63 12.19 3.75
CA ASP A 264 -22.69 13.55 3.25
C ASP A 264 -24.13 14.13 3.40
N ARG A 265 -25.13 13.38 2.93
CA ARG A 265 -26.54 13.78 3.05
C ARG A 265 -27.02 13.95 4.49
N ARG A 266 -26.42 13.19 5.43
CA ARG A 266 -26.81 13.21 6.86
C ARG A 266 -26.12 14.30 7.64
N LEU A 267 -24.83 14.53 7.34
CA LEU A 267 -23.98 15.42 8.13
C LEU A 267 -23.93 16.83 7.55
N GLY A 268 -24.39 17.02 6.30
CA GLY A 268 -24.28 18.29 5.58
C GLY A 268 -22.80 18.70 5.43
N ARG A 269 -21.91 17.73 5.14
CA ARG A 269 -20.46 17.99 4.97
C ARG A 269 -20.08 18.51 3.60
N GLU A 270 -21.07 19.01 2.85
CA GLU A 270 -20.86 19.72 1.59
C GLU A 270 -20.03 18.94 0.55
N GLY A 271 -19.99 17.59 0.65
CA GLY A 271 -19.33 16.71 -0.33
C GLY A 271 -17.90 16.29 -0.02
N GLU A 272 -17.28 16.73 1.08
CA GLU A 272 -15.86 16.45 1.41
C GLU A 272 -15.51 14.96 1.33
N LEU A 273 -16.30 14.09 1.97
CA LEU A 273 -16.06 12.63 1.96
C LEU A 273 -16.25 12.00 0.57
N VAL A 274 -17.14 12.55 -0.22
CA VAL A 274 -17.38 12.08 -1.59
C VAL A 274 -16.22 12.46 -2.50
N LEU A 275 -15.68 13.67 -2.33
CA LEU A 275 -14.50 14.12 -3.06
C LEU A 275 -13.28 13.23 -2.76
N GLU A 276 -13.05 12.92 -1.48
CA GLU A 276 -11.96 12.01 -1.08
C GLU A 276 -12.08 10.63 -1.76
N VAL A 277 -13.29 10.07 -1.78
CA VAL A 277 -13.53 8.79 -2.48
C VAL A 277 -13.34 8.92 -3.98
N ALA A 278 -13.79 10.01 -4.60
CA ALA A 278 -13.63 10.25 -6.03
C ALA A 278 -12.16 10.31 -6.44
N GLU A 279 -11.34 11.08 -5.70
CA GLU A 279 -9.92 11.21 -5.94
C GLU A 279 -9.16 9.89 -5.72
N LEU A 280 -9.50 9.16 -4.65
CA LEU A 280 -8.86 7.89 -4.35
C LEU A 280 -9.22 6.83 -5.39
N SER A 281 -10.49 6.79 -5.83
CA SER A 281 -10.94 5.91 -6.92
C SER A 281 -10.22 6.22 -8.22
N ALA A 282 -10.07 7.51 -8.56
CA ALA A 282 -9.36 7.94 -9.77
C ALA A 282 -7.87 7.52 -9.74
N ARG A 283 -7.19 7.71 -8.60
CA ARG A 283 -5.78 7.31 -8.41
C ARG A 283 -5.56 5.80 -8.51
N ASN A 284 -6.57 5.01 -8.19
CA ASN A 284 -6.53 3.55 -8.28
C ASN A 284 -7.18 3.00 -9.56
N GLU A 285 -7.40 3.85 -10.56
CA GLU A 285 -7.93 3.47 -11.88
C GLU A 285 -9.39 2.97 -11.89
N TYR A 286 -10.15 3.21 -10.80
CA TYR A 286 -11.59 2.93 -10.76
C TYR A 286 -12.39 4.11 -11.33
N TYR A 287 -12.17 4.38 -12.61
CA TYR A 287 -12.66 5.58 -13.28
C TYR A 287 -14.19 5.72 -13.29
N GLU A 288 -14.93 4.62 -13.43
CA GLU A 288 -16.40 4.66 -13.38
C GLU A 288 -16.91 5.18 -12.03
N VAL A 289 -16.37 4.64 -10.93
CA VAL A 289 -16.78 5.04 -9.57
C VAL A 289 -16.36 6.47 -9.29
N ALA A 290 -15.17 6.87 -9.75
CA ALA A 290 -14.69 8.24 -9.62
C ALA A 290 -15.60 9.22 -10.39
N ALA A 291 -15.99 8.89 -11.63
CA ALA A 291 -16.92 9.71 -12.42
C ALA A 291 -18.30 9.84 -11.75
N GLU A 292 -18.87 8.73 -11.23
CA GLU A 292 -20.14 8.78 -10.49
C GLU A 292 -20.04 9.67 -9.23
N ALA A 293 -18.89 9.60 -8.52
CA ALA A 293 -18.68 10.39 -7.31
C ALA A 293 -18.50 11.90 -7.63
N TYR A 294 -17.72 12.24 -8.65
CA TYR A 294 -17.61 13.62 -9.11
C TYR A 294 -18.95 14.16 -9.63
N GLN A 295 -19.70 13.35 -10.40
CA GLN A 295 -21.02 13.76 -10.89
C GLN A 295 -21.98 14.10 -9.74
N TYR A 296 -21.98 13.29 -8.66
CA TYR A 296 -22.78 13.59 -7.47
C TYR A 296 -22.44 14.98 -6.87
N LEU A 297 -21.16 15.39 -6.90
CA LEU A 297 -20.72 16.69 -6.41
C LEU A 297 -21.14 17.81 -7.37
N LEU A 298 -21.05 17.59 -8.67
CA LEU A 298 -21.50 18.54 -9.70
C LEU A 298 -23.01 18.79 -9.64
N ASP A 299 -23.80 17.75 -9.33
CA ASP A 299 -25.26 17.85 -9.19
C ASP A 299 -25.69 18.74 -8.00
N GLN A 300 -24.77 19.07 -7.08
CA GLN A 300 -25.03 20.03 -5.98
C GLN A 300 -25.07 21.48 -6.46
N GLY A 301 -24.59 21.78 -7.67
CA GLY A 301 -24.63 23.09 -8.31
C GLY A 301 -23.33 23.87 -8.28
N GLU A 302 -23.24 24.92 -9.09
CA GLU A 302 -22.02 25.72 -9.32
C GLU A 302 -21.53 26.48 -8.07
N GLU A 303 -22.40 26.76 -7.12
CA GLU A 303 -22.07 27.43 -5.86
C GLU A 303 -21.54 26.47 -4.78
N ALA A 304 -21.54 25.15 -5.04
CA ALA A 304 -21.05 24.17 -4.09
C ALA A 304 -19.53 24.29 -3.90
N PRO A 305 -19.01 24.07 -2.67
CA PRO A 305 -17.60 24.31 -2.35
C PRO A 305 -16.60 23.57 -3.23
N PHE A 306 -16.94 22.36 -3.69
CA PHE A 306 -16.06 21.51 -4.48
C PHE A 306 -16.44 21.43 -5.96
N TYR A 307 -17.30 22.33 -6.45
CA TYR A 307 -17.79 22.25 -7.83
C TYR A 307 -16.66 22.29 -8.87
N LEU A 308 -15.77 23.28 -8.80
CA LEU A 308 -14.68 23.43 -9.78
C LEU A 308 -13.69 22.25 -9.71
N GLU A 309 -13.34 21.83 -8.50
CA GLU A 309 -12.44 20.70 -8.30
C GLU A 309 -13.04 19.40 -8.84
N SER A 310 -14.33 19.20 -8.60
CA SER A 310 -15.09 18.06 -9.13
C SER A 310 -15.21 18.10 -10.65
N LEU A 311 -15.38 19.27 -11.25
CA LEU A 311 -15.46 19.43 -12.70
C LEU A 311 -14.13 19.07 -13.38
N VAL A 312 -13.01 19.56 -12.81
CA VAL A 312 -11.67 19.21 -13.27
C VAL A 312 -11.43 17.70 -13.12
N GLY A 313 -11.78 17.14 -11.95
CA GLY A 313 -11.64 15.72 -11.67
C GLY A 313 -12.51 14.86 -12.60
N PHE A 314 -13.76 15.23 -12.82
CA PHE A 314 -14.70 14.53 -13.70
C PHE A 314 -14.19 14.46 -15.15
N LEU A 315 -13.82 15.59 -15.73
CA LEU A 315 -13.31 15.64 -17.10
C LEU A 315 -11.99 14.85 -17.23
N ASN A 316 -11.09 14.98 -16.24
CA ASN A 316 -9.85 14.21 -16.24
C ASN A 316 -10.11 12.69 -16.19
N VAL A 317 -11.04 12.24 -15.36
CA VAL A 317 -11.40 10.82 -15.25
C VAL A 317 -12.08 10.32 -16.54
N ARG A 318 -12.95 11.14 -17.18
CA ARG A 318 -13.52 10.84 -18.48
C ARG A 318 -12.44 10.63 -19.54
N PHE A 319 -11.46 11.52 -19.60
CA PHE A 319 -10.31 11.38 -20.49
C PHE A 319 -9.50 10.11 -20.19
N LEU A 320 -9.16 9.87 -18.91
CA LEU A 320 -8.40 8.68 -18.52
C LEU A 320 -9.18 7.38 -18.81
N ALA A 321 -10.48 7.34 -18.55
CA ALA A 321 -11.30 6.16 -18.79
C ALA A 321 -11.27 5.74 -20.27
N VAL A 322 -11.28 6.71 -21.18
CA VAL A 322 -11.24 6.44 -22.62
C VAL A 322 -9.85 6.08 -23.11
N THR A 323 -8.80 6.73 -22.54
CA THR A 323 -7.42 6.59 -23.04
C THR A 323 -6.62 5.49 -22.35
N SER A 324 -7.10 4.92 -21.25
CA SER A 324 -6.44 3.83 -20.52
C SER A 324 -6.76 2.43 -21.05
N GLY A 325 -7.79 2.31 -21.90
CA GLY A 325 -8.14 1.05 -22.55
C GLY A 325 -7.25 0.73 -23.77
N TYR A 326 -7.31 -0.51 -24.22
CA TYR A 326 -6.62 -0.94 -25.45
C TYR A 326 -7.33 -0.46 -26.72
N GLU A 327 -8.62 -0.19 -26.64
CA GLU A 327 -9.44 0.31 -27.74
C GLU A 327 -10.18 1.57 -27.31
N TYR A 328 -10.16 2.60 -28.14
CA TYR A 328 -10.94 3.79 -27.93
C TYR A 328 -11.62 4.23 -29.23
N GLU A 329 -12.86 4.63 -29.11
CA GLU A 329 -13.63 5.18 -30.23
C GLU A 329 -13.31 6.66 -30.38
N ARG A 330 -12.95 7.07 -31.60
CA ARG A 330 -12.62 8.47 -31.89
C ARG A 330 -13.77 9.42 -31.55
N GLU A 331 -14.99 8.96 -31.80
CA GLU A 331 -16.20 9.69 -31.49
C GLU A 331 -16.32 10.04 -30.00
N ILE A 332 -15.94 9.12 -29.10
CA ILE A 332 -15.95 9.37 -27.66
C ILE A 332 -14.89 10.40 -27.26
N LEU A 333 -13.70 10.35 -27.90
CA LEU A 333 -12.65 11.35 -27.67
C LEU A 333 -13.09 12.77 -28.14
N GLU A 334 -13.81 12.86 -29.26
CA GLU A 334 -14.36 14.09 -29.76
C GLU A 334 -15.49 14.64 -28.86
N GLU A 335 -16.30 13.77 -28.25
CA GLU A 335 -17.27 14.18 -27.21
C GLU A 335 -16.58 14.75 -25.98
N VAL A 336 -15.52 14.06 -25.49
CA VAL A 336 -14.74 14.53 -24.35
C VAL A 336 -14.06 15.87 -24.67
N GLU A 337 -13.50 16.04 -25.88
CA GLU A 337 -12.94 17.31 -26.33
C GLU A 337 -13.98 18.43 -26.27
N GLN A 338 -15.18 18.17 -26.79
CA GLN A 338 -16.26 19.15 -26.77
C GLN A 338 -16.65 19.56 -25.35
N GLU A 339 -16.74 18.62 -24.42
CA GLU A 339 -17.00 18.89 -22.99
C GLU A 339 -15.91 19.80 -22.38
N TYR A 340 -14.63 19.57 -22.71
CA TYR A 340 -13.52 20.42 -22.28
C TYR A 340 -13.64 21.83 -22.88
N MET A 341 -13.90 21.93 -24.19
CA MET A 341 -14.02 23.22 -24.91
C MET A 341 -15.17 24.05 -24.35
N GLU A 342 -16.37 23.48 -24.20
CA GLU A 342 -17.52 24.15 -23.62
C GLU A 342 -17.27 24.63 -22.19
N THR A 343 -16.55 23.81 -21.39
CA THR A 343 -16.19 24.17 -20.03
C THR A 343 -15.19 25.33 -20.00
N ILE A 344 -14.16 25.30 -20.85
CA ILE A 344 -13.15 26.35 -20.94
C ILE A 344 -13.77 27.66 -21.52
N ASP A 345 -14.64 27.56 -22.50
CA ASP A 345 -15.35 28.74 -23.07
C ASP A 345 -16.24 29.43 -22.02
N ARG A 346 -16.92 28.64 -21.18
CA ARG A 346 -17.75 29.15 -20.10
C ARG A 346 -16.96 29.77 -18.96
N MET A 347 -15.88 29.12 -18.55
CA MET A 347 -15.12 29.51 -17.37
C MET A 347 -13.96 30.46 -17.68
N GLY A 348 -13.47 30.46 -18.91
CA GLY A 348 -12.26 31.16 -19.30
C GLY A 348 -10.98 30.46 -18.93
N ILE A 349 -9.85 30.93 -19.50
CA ILE A 349 -8.52 30.40 -19.20
C ILE A 349 -7.87 31.22 -18.09
N HIS A 350 -7.72 30.66 -16.93
CA HIS A 350 -7.09 31.28 -15.74
C HIS A 350 -6.46 30.23 -14.83
N GLY A 351 -5.79 30.64 -13.75
CA GLY A 351 -5.02 29.74 -12.89
C GLY A 351 -5.76 28.49 -12.40
N ALA A 352 -7.08 28.58 -12.16
CA ALA A 352 -7.87 27.43 -11.70
C ALA A 352 -8.28 26.48 -12.83
N THR A 353 -8.35 26.94 -14.10
CA THR A 353 -8.72 26.11 -15.26
C THR A 353 -7.52 25.64 -16.08
N VAL A 354 -6.29 26.02 -15.71
CA VAL A 354 -5.06 25.63 -16.43
C VAL A 354 -4.96 24.12 -16.63
N GLN A 355 -5.34 23.31 -15.63
CA GLN A 355 -5.28 21.86 -15.75
C GLN A 355 -6.23 21.31 -16.82
N LEU A 356 -7.43 21.91 -16.96
CA LEU A 356 -8.37 21.56 -18.03
C LEU A 356 -7.77 21.86 -19.40
N VAL A 357 -7.17 23.05 -19.55
CA VAL A 357 -6.55 23.47 -20.82
C VAL A 357 -5.37 22.55 -21.19
N ARG A 358 -4.55 22.17 -20.24
CA ARG A 358 -3.45 21.21 -20.46
C ARG A 358 -3.96 19.82 -20.88
N ASN A 359 -4.99 19.32 -20.22
CA ASN A 359 -5.60 18.04 -20.56
C ASN A 359 -6.22 18.08 -21.97
N LEU A 360 -6.89 19.19 -22.32
CA LEU A 360 -7.41 19.39 -23.67
C LEU A 360 -6.28 19.42 -24.72
N ALA A 361 -5.20 20.15 -24.46
CA ALA A 361 -4.05 20.19 -25.36
C ALA A 361 -3.43 18.79 -25.58
N ARG A 362 -3.33 17.98 -24.51
CA ARG A 362 -2.86 16.59 -24.63
C ARG A 362 -3.80 15.72 -25.45
N LEU A 363 -5.12 15.83 -25.20
CA LEU A 363 -6.14 15.11 -25.98
C LEU A 363 -6.04 15.48 -27.47
N GLN A 364 -5.99 16.77 -27.78
CA GLN A 364 -5.89 17.28 -29.15
C GLN A 364 -4.62 16.83 -29.86
N ALA A 365 -3.46 16.95 -29.19
CA ALA A 365 -2.17 16.65 -29.81
C ALA A 365 -1.92 15.17 -30.04
N PHE A 366 -2.22 14.31 -29.04
CA PHE A 366 -1.79 12.92 -29.05
C PHE A 366 -2.86 11.92 -29.48
N TYR A 367 -4.15 12.34 -29.50
CA TYR A 367 -5.26 11.43 -29.82
C TYR A 367 -6.13 11.92 -31.00
N LEU A 368 -6.19 13.23 -31.23
CA LEU A 368 -7.05 13.80 -32.28
C LEU A 368 -6.28 14.42 -33.47
N ASP A 369 -4.95 14.38 -33.45
CA ASP A 369 -4.06 14.96 -34.47
C ASP A 369 -4.22 16.48 -34.67
N ARG A 370 -4.70 17.22 -33.63
CA ARG A 370 -4.93 18.66 -33.65
C ARG A 370 -3.78 19.43 -32.98
N THR A 371 -2.56 19.19 -33.43
CA THR A 371 -1.33 19.72 -32.82
C THR A 371 -1.27 21.25 -32.80
N GLY A 372 -1.75 21.91 -33.87
CA GLY A 372 -1.76 23.39 -33.95
C GLY A 372 -2.64 24.04 -32.89
N GLU A 373 -3.83 23.48 -32.63
CA GLU A 373 -4.76 23.96 -31.61
C GLU A 373 -4.16 23.75 -30.21
N ALA A 374 -3.57 22.57 -29.96
CA ALA A 374 -2.90 22.24 -28.71
C ALA A 374 -1.72 23.19 -28.39
N ILE A 375 -0.91 23.52 -29.40
CA ILE A 375 0.20 24.48 -29.24
C ILE A 375 -0.37 25.84 -28.81
N GLY A 376 -1.42 26.34 -29.51
CA GLY A 376 -2.03 27.61 -29.19
C GLY A 376 -2.62 27.68 -27.77
N LEU A 377 -3.17 26.57 -27.25
CA LEU A 377 -3.67 26.48 -25.88
C LEU A 377 -2.54 26.59 -24.86
N LEU A 378 -1.42 25.87 -25.06
CA LEU A 378 -0.28 25.89 -24.14
C LEU A 378 0.43 27.26 -24.16
N GLU A 379 0.57 27.90 -25.33
CA GLU A 379 1.12 29.26 -25.46
C GLU A 379 0.28 30.28 -24.69
N GLN A 380 -1.05 30.20 -24.77
CA GLN A 380 -1.94 31.05 -23.98
C GLN A 380 -1.67 30.91 -22.46
N ILE A 381 -1.47 29.68 -21.96
CA ILE A 381 -1.12 29.48 -20.53
C ILE A 381 0.22 30.13 -20.19
N LEU A 382 1.20 30.03 -21.07
CA LEU A 382 2.53 30.61 -20.83
C LEU A 382 2.49 32.14 -20.71
N ASP A 383 1.57 32.78 -21.42
CA ASP A 383 1.37 34.24 -21.40
C ASP A 383 0.53 34.73 -20.22
N LEU A 384 -0.22 33.84 -19.54
CA LEU A 384 -1.06 34.24 -18.42
C LEU A 384 -0.24 34.78 -17.24
N SER A 385 -0.68 35.90 -16.68
CA SER A 385 -0.23 36.41 -15.40
C SER A 385 -0.87 35.62 -14.26
N GLY A 386 -0.12 35.35 -13.19
CA GLY A 386 -0.65 34.67 -11.99
C GLY A 386 -0.58 33.13 -12.02
N VAL A 387 -0.19 32.51 -13.13
CA VAL A 387 0.13 31.08 -13.18
C VAL A 387 1.51 30.85 -12.59
N SER A 388 1.62 29.83 -11.70
CA SER A 388 2.88 29.53 -11.02
C SER A 388 4.00 29.17 -12.01
N GLY A 389 5.24 29.50 -11.65
CA GLY A 389 6.40 29.17 -12.46
C GLY A 389 6.52 27.66 -12.74
N ARG A 390 6.10 26.83 -11.77
CA ARG A 390 6.11 25.36 -11.92
C ARG A 390 5.13 24.91 -13.01
N VAL A 391 3.90 25.37 -12.98
CA VAL A 391 2.88 25.03 -13.99
C VAL A 391 3.34 25.51 -15.38
N LYS A 392 3.94 26.70 -15.48
CA LYS A 392 4.52 27.16 -16.75
C LYS A 392 5.69 26.29 -17.20
N GLY A 393 6.47 25.73 -16.27
CA GLY A 393 7.51 24.75 -16.57
C GLY A 393 6.95 23.46 -17.16
N GLU A 394 5.91 22.93 -16.54
CA GLU A 394 5.20 21.73 -17.02
C GLU A 394 4.60 21.96 -18.41
N CYS A 395 3.95 23.10 -18.64
CA CYS A 395 3.44 23.47 -19.96
C CYS A 395 4.55 23.57 -21.02
N ARG A 396 5.76 24.03 -20.67
CA ARG A 396 6.90 24.04 -21.61
C ARG A 396 7.37 22.63 -21.98
N VAL A 397 7.35 21.69 -21.03
CA VAL A 397 7.67 20.29 -21.32
C VAL A 397 6.62 19.70 -22.26
N GLU A 398 5.33 19.91 -22.00
CA GLU A 398 4.25 19.43 -22.86
C GLU A 398 4.30 20.07 -24.26
N LEU A 399 4.59 21.37 -24.34
CA LEU A 399 4.75 22.07 -25.62
C LEU A 399 5.97 21.51 -26.40
N ALA A 400 7.06 21.20 -25.72
CA ALA A 400 8.23 20.59 -26.36
C ALA A 400 7.92 19.18 -26.88
N ASP A 401 7.12 18.38 -26.14
CA ASP A 401 6.66 17.07 -26.61
C ASP A 401 5.82 17.20 -27.91
N ILE A 402 4.92 18.19 -27.97
CA ILE A 402 4.09 18.43 -29.16
C ILE A 402 4.93 18.96 -30.34
N LEU A 403 5.88 19.86 -30.11
CA LEU A 403 6.80 20.33 -31.13
C LEU A 403 7.68 19.20 -31.69
N LEU A 404 8.10 18.27 -30.83
CA LEU A 404 8.80 17.08 -31.28
C LEU A 404 7.90 16.18 -32.13
N LEU A 405 6.61 16.04 -31.79
CA LEU A 405 5.62 15.30 -32.55
C LEU A 405 5.46 15.87 -33.97
N THR A 406 5.49 17.19 -34.13
CA THR A 406 5.43 17.86 -35.45
C THR A 406 6.77 17.84 -36.20
N GLY A 407 7.88 17.58 -35.51
CA GLY A 407 9.23 17.53 -36.08
C GLY A 407 10.07 18.78 -35.84
N GLU A 408 9.60 19.69 -34.99
CA GLU A 408 10.29 20.94 -34.62
C GLU A 408 11.34 20.67 -33.52
N VAL A 409 12.37 19.88 -33.88
CA VAL A 409 13.36 19.32 -32.97
C VAL A 409 14.11 20.40 -32.18
N TRP A 410 14.47 21.52 -32.85
CA TRP A 410 15.28 22.57 -32.23
C TRP A 410 14.51 23.39 -31.21
N ASP A 411 13.24 23.65 -31.48
CA ASP A 411 12.37 24.37 -30.57
C ASP A 411 12.04 23.51 -29.34
N ALA A 412 11.81 22.22 -29.54
CA ALA A 412 11.67 21.26 -28.44
C ALA A 412 12.92 21.21 -27.55
N THR A 413 14.12 21.11 -28.15
CA THR A 413 15.43 21.14 -27.44
C THR A 413 15.58 22.40 -26.59
N LEU A 414 15.20 23.56 -27.15
CA LEU A 414 15.26 24.83 -26.45
C LEU A 414 14.38 24.86 -25.21
N LEU A 415 13.12 24.42 -25.35
CA LEU A 415 12.17 24.38 -24.24
C LEU A 415 12.58 23.42 -23.13
N TYR A 416 13.00 22.19 -23.46
CA TYR A 416 13.53 21.25 -22.46
C TYR A 416 14.74 21.84 -21.72
N SER A 417 15.67 22.46 -22.45
CA SER A 417 16.86 23.09 -21.87
C SER A 417 16.53 24.29 -20.97
N GLN A 418 15.47 25.04 -21.29
CA GLN A 418 14.98 26.12 -20.43
C GLN A 418 14.45 25.56 -19.11
N VAL A 419 13.64 24.50 -19.16
CA VAL A 419 13.07 23.88 -17.96
C VAL A 419 14.16 23.26 -17.09
N ASP A 420 15.11 22.53 -17.66
CA ASP A 420 16.27 21.97 -16.92
C ASP A 420 17.04 23.07 -16.15
N ARG A 421 17.25 24.23 -16.77
CA ARG A 421 17.94 25.35 -16.12
C ARG A 421 17.10 26.08 -15.06
N MET A 422 15.78 26.21 -15.30
CA MET A 422 14.89 26.94 -14.40
C MET A 422 14.59 26.19 -13.11
N PHE A 423 14.55 24.86 -13.16
CA PHE A 423 14.13 23.97 -12.07
C PHE A 423 15.26 23.05 -11.61
N ARG A 424 16.50 23.52 -11.61
CA ARG A 424 17.66 22.72 -11.21
C ARG A 424 17.38 21.87 -9.96
N ASP A 425 17.73 20.58 -10.03
CA ASP A 425 17.53 19.59 -8.96
C ASP A 425 16.06 19.25 -8.60
N ASP A 426 15.09 19.73 -9.36
CA ASP A 426 13.67 19.38 -9.24
C ASP A 426 13.34 18.18 -10.17
N PRO A 427 12.37 17.33 -9.81
CA PRO A 427 11.90 16.24 -10.69
C PRO A 427 11.50 16.70 -12.09
N LEU A 428 10.94 17.90 -12.24
CA LEU A 428 10.58 18.46 -13.54
C LEU A 428 11.82 18.74 -14.42
N ALA A 429 12.91 19.21 -13.83
CA ALA A 429 14.17 19.40 -14.55
C ALA A 429 14.77 18.06 -14.98
N HIS A 430 14.67 17.04 -14.13
CA HIS A 430 15.13 15.70 -14.46
C HIS A 430 14.32 15.09 -15.62
N GLU A 431 13.00 15.28 -15.63
CA GLU A 431 12.14 14.88 -16.75
C GLU A 431 12.53 15.59 -18.05
N ALA A 432 12.66 16.91 -18.00
CA ALA A 432 13.05 17.71 -19.16
C ALA A 432 14.44 17.30 -19.70
N LYS A 433 15.40 17.04 -18.80
CA LYS A 433 16.73 16.55 -19.18
C LYS A 433 16.67 15.16 -19.83
N TYR A 434 15.87 14.24 -19.29
CA TYR A 434 15.69 12.93 -19.90
C TYR A 434 15.09 13.02 -21.30
N LYS A 435 14.03 13.83 -21.48
CA LYS A 435 13.40 14.05 -22.78
C LYS A 435 14.36 14.70 -23.78
N ASN A 436 15.21 15.62 -23.32
CA ASN A 436 16.24 16.23 -24.14
C ASN A 436 17.36 15.23 -24.54
N ALA A 437 17.75 14.34 -23.62
CA ALA A 437 18.68 13.25 -23.92
C ALA A 437 18.09 12.27 -24.95
N ARG A 438 16.81 11.94 -24.82
CA ARG A 438 16.08 11.10 -25.79
C ARG A 438 15.98 11.77 -27.16
N LEU A 439 15.76 13.07 -27.20
CA LEU A 439 15.78 13.84 -28.44
C LEU A 439 17.18 13.82 -29.07
N SER A 440 18.25 14.00 -28.29
CA SER A 440 19.63 13.89 -28.77
C SER A 440 19.94 12.51 -29.36
N TYR A 441 19.41 11.46 -28.75
CA TYR A 441 19.45 10.09 -29.26
C TYR A 441 18.73 9.96 -30.61
N PHE A 442 17.53 10.53 -30.77
CA PHE A 442 16.76 10.48 -32.03
C PHE A 442 17.52 11.10 -33.22
N ILE A 443 18.32 12.15 -32.98
CA ILE A 443 19.11 12.82 -34.03
C ILE A 443 20.52 12.23 -34.21
N GLY A 444 20.86 11.13 -33.51
CA GLY A 444 22.10 10.42 -33.65
C GLY A 444 23.28 10.97 -32.82
N GLU A 445 23.04 11.96 -31.96
CA GLU A 445 24.05 12.55 -31.08
C GLU A 445 24.25 11.68 -29.82
N PHE A 446 24.67 10.42 -30.00
CA PHE A 446 24.73 9.39 -28.98
C PHE A 446 25.65 9.72 -27.81
N ASP A 447 26.82 10.30 -28.07
CA ASP A 447 27.76 10.69 -27.01
C ASP A 447 27.14 11.77 -26.10
N TRP A 448 26.43 12.72 -26.70
CA TRP A 448 25.77 13.77 -25.96
C TRP A 448 24.54 13.25 -25.19
N ALA A 449 23.77 12.40 -25.83
CA ALA A 449 22.66 11.71 -25.16
C ALA A 449 23.15 10.94 -23.94
N LYS A 450 24.20 10.12 -24.09
CA LYS A 450 24.80 9.35 -23.01
C LYS A 450 25.30 10.21 -21.86
N ALA A 451 25.99 11.33 -22.17
CA ALA A 451 26.49 12.27 -21.17
C ALA A 451 25.36 12.86 -20.31
N GLN A 452 24.19 13.17 -20.91
CA GLN A 452 23.01 13.64 -20.21
C GLN A 452 22.38 12.53 -19.35
N LEU A 453 22.26 11.30 -19.89
CA LEU A 453 21.71 10.14 -19.20
C LEU A 453 22.54 9.73 -17.98
N ASP A 454 23.87 9.80 -18.09
CA ASP A 454 24.77 9.45 -16.99
C ASP A 454 24.57 10.34 -15.74
N VAL A 455 24.22 11.61 -15.94
CA VAL A 455 23.87 12.53 -14.84
C VAL A 455 22.57 12.09 -14.15
N LEU A 456 21.62 11.52 -14.89
CA LEU A 456 20.31 11.13 -14.36
C LEU A 456 20.33 9.81 -13.57
N LYS A 457 21.29 8.93 -13.81
CA LYS A 457 21.37 7.60 -13.16
C LYS A 457 21.49 7.67 -11.63
N ALA A 458 22.10 8.71 -11.08
CA ALA A 458 22.48 8.78 -9.67
C ALA A 458 21.64 9.72 -8.80
N GLY A 459 20.82 10.59 -9.38
CA GLY A 459 20.22 11.71 -8.63
C GLY A 459 18.72 11.95 -8.82
N THR A 460 17.97 10.99 -9.39
CA THR A 460 16.58 11.22 -9.79
C THR A 460 15.59 10.22 -9.18
N SER A 461 14.28 10.36 -9.51
CA SER A 461 13.28 9.35 -9.21
C SER A 461 13.65 7.99 -9.82
N ARG A 462 13.24 6.88 -9.20
CA ARG A 462 13.55 5.53 -9.70
C ARG A 462 13.11 5.32 -11.15
N LEU A 463 11.98 5.88 -11.55
CA LEU A 463 11.47 5.75 -12.93
C LEU A 463 12.43 6.42 -13.94
N ILE A 464 12.72 7.69 -13.76
CA ILE A 464 13.62 8.41 -14.68
C ILE A 464 15.03 7.80 -14.69
N ALA A 465 15.53 7.36 -13.52
CA ALA A 465 16.82 6.68 -13.43
C ALA A 465 16.83 5.37 -14.24
N ASN A 466 15.79 4.55 -14.15
CA ASN A 466 15.66 3.30 -14.90
C ASN A 466 15.57 3.55 -16.40
N ASP A 467 14.76 4.51 -16.84
CA ASP A 467 14.67 4.89 -18.25
C ASP A 467 16.01 5.43 -18.79
N ALA A 468 16.71 6.23 -18.00
CA ALA A 468 18.05 6.73 -18.34
C ALA A 468 19.07 5.59 -18.42
N ILE A 469 19.03 4.63 -17.51
CA ILE A 469 19.90 3.44 -17.54
C ILE A 469 19.61 2.62 -18.79
N ARG A 470 18.33 2.32 -19.07
CA ARG A 470 17.90 1.52 -20.23
C ARG A 470 18.37 2.15 -21.54
N LEU A 471 18.09 3.43 -21.76
CA LEU A 471 18.51 4.12 -22.99
C LEU A 471 20.02 4.20 -23.10
N SER A 472 20.74 4.44 -21.98
CA SER A 472 22.21 4.46 -21.97
C SER A 472 22.81 3.09 -22.29
N LEU A 473 22.23 1.99 -21.77
CA LEU A 473 22.66 0.62 -22.08
C LEU A 473 22.37 0.30 -23.54
N ARG A 474 21.18 0.62 -24.06
CA ARG A 474 20.87 0.45 -25.48
C ARG A 474 21.90 1.15 -26.38
N ILE A 475 22.25 2.40 -26.07
CA ILE A 475 23.31 3.11 -26.82
C ILE A 475 24.65 2.37 -26.71
N GLN A 476 25.04 1.98 -25.51
CA GLN A 476 26.30 1.33 -25.25
C GLN A 476 26.43 -0.03 -25.95
N ASP A 477 25.38 -0.84 -25.88
CA ASP A 477 25.37 -2.20 -26.42
C ASP A 477 25.33 -2.20 -27.95
N ASN A 478 24.70 -1.18 -28.57
CA ASN A 478 24.47 -1.10 -29.99
C ASN A 478 25.49 -0.20 -30.76
N VAL A 479 26.41 0.45 -30.04
CA VAL A 479 27.61 1.02 -30.69
C VAL A 479 28.61 -0.11 -30.87
N GLY A 480 28.79 -0.58 -32.10
CA GLY A 480 29.66 -1.72 -32.42
C GLY A 480 31.09 -1.52 -31.93
N GLY A 481 31.80 -2.61 -31.61
CA GLY A 481 33.21 -2.58 -31.20
C GLY A 481 34.15 -2.03 -32.28
N ASP A 482 33.66 -1.94 -33.51
CA ASP A 482 34.30 -1.32 -34.68
C ASP A 482 33.89 0.17 -34.87
N GLY A 483 33.06 0.71 -33.99
CA GLY A 483 32.52 2.07 -34.06
C GLY A 483 31.38 2.24 -35.07
N ASN A 484 30.78 1.14 -35.55
CA ASN A 484 29.64 1.21 -36.47
C ASN A 484 28.35 1.57 -35.71
N THR A 485 27.86 2.77 -35.91
CA THR A 485 26.61 3.30 -35.30
C THR A 485 25.42 3.19 -36.22
N GLU A 486 25.59 2.74 -37.47
CA GLU A 486 24.53 2.76 -38.48
C GLU A 486 23.25 2.00 -38.07
N PRO A 487 23.30 0.77 -37.47
CA PRO A 487 22.10 0.10 -37.01
C PRO A 487 21.34 0.87 -35.94
N LEU A 488 22.07 1.49 -34.99
CA LEU A 488 21.52 2.31 -33.94
C LEU A 488 20.92 3.62 -34.45
N GLU A 489 21.57 4.28 -35.41
CA GLU A 489 21.05 5.50 -36.05
C GLU A 489 19.75 5.21 -36.82
N MET A 490 19.71 4.09 -37.51
CA MET A 490 18.47 3.66 -38.18
C MET A 490 17.35 3.37 -37.16
N PHE A 491 17.70 2.68 -36.09
CA PHE A 491 16.71 2.37 -35.04
C PHE A 491 16.21 3.62 -34.33
N ALA A 492 17.10 4.54 -33.95
CA ALA A 492 16.74 5.84 -33.37
C ALA A 492 15.76 6.64 -34.25
N ARG A 493 15.99 6.62 -35.59
CA ARG A 493 15.04 7.20 -36.54
C ARG A 493 13.70 6.48 -36.60
N ALA A 494 13.71 5.15 -36.49
CA ALA A 494 12.46 4.38 -36.43
C ALA A 494 11.65 4.73 -35.18
N GLU A 495 12.29 4.79 -34.00
CA GLU A 495 11.65 5.23 -32.76
C GLU A 495 11.14 6.69 -32.83
N GLN A 496 11.89 7.59 -33.49
CA GLN A 496 11.42 8.96 -33.75
C GLN A 496 10.16 8.95 -34.61
N HIS A 497 10.11 8.13 -35.66
CA HIS A 497 8.90 7.98 -36.50
C HIS A 497 7.74 7.39 -35.72
N ILE A 498 7.96 6.42 -34.83
CA ILE A 498 6.93 5.89 -33.93
C ILE A 498 6.40 7.00 -33.03
N PHE A 499 7.28 7.76 -32.38
CA PHE A 499 6.89 8.89 -31.54
C PHE A 499 6.06 9.94 -32.30
N MET A 500 6.37 10.17 -33.58
CA MET A 500 5.63 11.08 -34.47
C MET A 500 4.38 10.43 -35.09
N HIS A 501 3.96 9.25 -34.66
CA HIS A 501 2.85 8.45 -35.22
C HIS A 501 2.98 8.18 -36.73
N ARG A 502 4.21 8.24 -37.28
CA ARG A 502 4.52 7.95 -38.68
C ARG A 502 4.87 6.47 -38.88
N TYR A 503 3.95 5.59 -38.50
CA TYR A 503 4.16 4.15 -38.38
C TYR A 503 4.64 3.49 -39.69
N GLY A 504 4.09 3.90 -40.85
CA GLY A 504 4.55 3.35 -42.13
C GLY A 504 6.01 3.65 -42.46
N GLN A 505 6.52 4.83 -42.05
CA GLN A 505 7.93 5.19 -42.21
C GLN A 505 8.81 4.42 -41.21
N ALA A 506 8.33 4.25 -39.97
CA ALA A 506 9.00 3.45 -38.97
C ALA A 506 9.20 1.99 -39.45
N GLU A 507 8.15 1.34 -39.94
CA GLU A 507 8.22 -0.03 -40.47
C GLU A 507 9.25 -0.19 -41.61
N GLN A 508 9.29 0.74 -42.57
CA GLN A 508 10.26 0.72 -43.65
C GLN A 508 11.72 0.76 -43.12
N VAL A 509 11.96 1.57 -42.10
CA VAL A 509 13.28 1.63 -41.46
C VAL A 509 13.60 0.35 -40.70
N LEU A 510 12.63 -0.19 -39.92
CA LEU A 510 12.79 -1.44 -39.17
C LEU A 510 13.01 -2.65 -40.09
N ASP A 511 12.32 -2.71 -41.25
CA ASP A 511 12.58 -3.72 -42.28
C ASP A 511 13.99 -3.61 -42.84
N SER A 512 14.44 -2.40 -43.12
CA SER A 512 15.80 -2.15 -43.61
C SER A 512 16.88 -2.58 -42.61
N ILE A 513 16.66 -2.42 -41.31
CA ILE A 513 17.58 -2.90 -40.27
C ILE A 513 17.65 -4.43 -40.31
N ARG A 514 16.55 -5.12 -40.34
CA ARG A 514 16.49 -6.59 -40.37
C ARG A 514 17.19 -7.16 -41.62
N ASP A 515 16.97 -6.54 -42.77
CA ASP A 515 17.55 -7.02 -44.05
C ASP A 515 19.04 -6.77 -44.13
N ARG A 516 19.54 -5.64 -43.61
CA ARG A 516 20.97 -5.25 -43.67
C ARG A 516 21.81 -5.80 -42.51
N PHE A 517 21.17 -5.99 -41.32
CA PHE A 517 21.84 -6.36 -40.07
C PHE A 517 21.14 -7.53 -39.37
N PRO A 518 20.87 -8.68 -40.03
CA PRO A 518 20.04 -9.75 -39.48
C PRO A 518 20.60 -10.44 -38.23
N ALA A 519 21.91 -10.34 -38.00
CA ALA A 519 22.58 -10.91 -36.82
C ALA A 519 22.96 -9.86 -35.77
N HIS A 520 22.51 -8.62 -35.90
CA HIS A 520 22.83 -7.57 -34.95
C HIS A 520 21.95 -7.69 -33.70
N GLN A 521 22.53 -7.38 -32.54
CA GLN A 521 21.80 -7.50 -31.25
C GLN A 521 20.59 -6.56 -31.13
N ILE A 522 20.49 -5.50 -31.94
CA ILE A 522 19.35 -4.57 -31.97
C ILE A 522 18.03 -5.23 -32.43
N ASN A 523 18.04 -6.49 -32.84
CA ASN A 523 16.85 -7.12 -33.39
C ASN A 523 15.74 -7.40 -32.35
N ASP A 524 16.06 -7.55 -31.08
CA ASP A 524 15.07 -7.58 -30.00
C ASP A 524 14.39 -6.21 -29.81
N ASP A 525 15.17 -5.09 -29.88
CA ASP A 525 14.64 -3.72 -29.91
C ASP A 525 13.72 -3.52 -31.13
N VAL A 526 14.09 -4.02 -32.31
CA VAL A 526 13.27 -3.96 -33.54
C VAL A 526 11.95 -4.70 -33.35
N LEU A 527 11.95 -5.89 -32.74
CA LEU A 527 10.73 -6.64 -32.44
C LEU A 527 9.84 -5.88 -31.45
N PHE A 528 10.43 -5.27 -30.45
CA PHE A 528 9.69 -4.48 -29.46
C PHE A 528 9.05 -3.23 -30.10
N ALA A 529 9.80 -2.47 -30.89
CA ALA A 529 9.28 -1.33 -31.64
C ALA A 529 8.12 -1.73 -32.60
N ARG A 530 8.22 -2.89 -33.23
CA ARG A 530 7.10 -3.44 -34.02
C ARG A 530 5.88 -3.77 -33.17
N SER A 531 6.09 -4.31 -31.98
CA SER A 531 4.96 -4.57 -31.06
C SER A 531 4.23 -3.27 -30.71
N GLU A 532 4.92 -2.14 -30.51
CA GLU A 532 4.33 -0.83 -30.27
C GLU A 532 3.52 -0.34 -31.49
N ILE A 533 4.00 -0.57 -32.70
CA ILE A 533 3.24 -0.23 -33.94
C ILE A 533 1.99 -1.10 -34.06
N MET A 534 2.07 -2.41 -33.78
CA MET A 534 0.91 -3.30 -33.84
C MET A 534 -0.13 -2.91 -32.75
N GLU A 535 0.37 -2.56 -31.57
CA GLU A 535 -0.47 -2.09 -30.47
C GLU A 535 -1.28 -0.83 -30.86
N SER A 536 -0.63 0.15 -31.50
CA SER A 536 -1.29 1.37 -31.99
C SER A 536 -2.37 1.12 -33.06
N ARG A 537 -2.38 -0.09 -33.65
CA ARG A 537 -3.39 -0.53 -34.63
C ARG A 537 -4.46 -1.44 -34.02
N GLY A 538 -4.36 -1.75 -32.72
CA GLY A 538 -5.25 -2.70 -32.07
C GLY A 538 -4.96 -4.18 -32.44
N GLU A 539 -3.81 -4.50 -33.04
CA GLU A 539 -3.45 -5.84 -33.50
C GLU A 539 -2.85 -6.67 -32.35
N TYR A 540 -3.55 -6.80 -31.21
CA TYR A 540 -3.03 -7.37 -29.97
C TYR A 540 -2.56 -8.83 -30.06
N ALA A 541 -3.11 -9.62 -30.95
CA ALA A 541 -2.62 -10.99 -31.21
C ALA A 541 -1.20 -10.98 -31.83
N ALA A 542 -0.92 -10.00 -32.69
CA ALA A 542 0.43 -9.81 -33.23
C ALA A 542 1.38 -9.30 -32.15
N VAL A 543 0.92 -8.38 -31.28
CA VAL A 543 1.68 -7.88 -30.12
C VAL A 543 2.09 -9.03 -29.22
N ASP A 544 1.16 -9.91 -28.78
CA ASP A 544 1.47 -11.06 -27.93
C ASP A 544 2.51 -11.97 -28.58
N SER A 545 2.39 -12.20 -29.88
CA SER A 545 3.32 -13.06 -30.64
C SER A 545 4.74 -12.46 -30.70
N LEU A 546 4.86 -11.16 -30.96
CA LEU A 546 6.16 -10.47 -31.00
C LEU A 546 6.84 -10.44 -29.63
N LEU A 547 6.07 -10.11 -28.60
CA LEU A 547 6.56 -10.12 -27.21
C LEU A 547 6.93 -11.54 -26.74
N ALA A 548 6.27 -12.58 -27.27
CA ALA A 548 6.63 -13.97 -27.01
C ALA A 548 8.03 -14.30 -27.53
N VAL A 549 8.33 -13.89 -28.77
CA VAL A 549 9.66 -14.08 -29.37
C VAL A 549 10.73 -13.39 -28.55
N ILE A 550 10.48 -12.14 -28.08
CA ILE A 550 11.44 -11.43 -27.24
C ILE A 550 11.71 -12.18 -25.92
N ALA A 551 10.65 -12.60 -25.23
CA ALA A 551 10.78 -13.25 -23.91
C ALA A 551 11.41 -14.65 -24.01
N ASP A 552 11.22 -15.37 -25.11
CA ASP A 552 11.63 -16.77 -25.26
C ASP A 552 13.00 -16.89 -26.01
N ASP A 553 13.29 -16.03 -27.00
CA ASP A 553 14.51 -16.09 -27.82
C ASP A 553 15.61 -15.14 -27.27
N TYR A 554 15.24 -14.11 -26.50
CA TYR A 554 16.18 -13.13 -25.94
C TYR A 554 16.02 -12.99 -24.39
N PRO A 555 16.04 -14.12 -23.63
CA PRO A 555 15.71 -14.09 -22.18
C PRO A 555 16.69 -13.27 -21.33
N ASP A 556 17.92 -13.07 -21.78
CA ASP A 556 18.93 -12.25 -21.11
C ASP A 556 18.96 -10.80 -21.63
N GLY A 557 18.07 -10.44 -22.55
CA GLY A 557 17.96 -9.10 -23.14
C GLY A 557 17.33 -8.09 -22.19
N LEU A 558 17.62 -6.81 -22.43
CA LEU A 558 17.10 -5.70 -21.61
C LEU A 558 15.56 -5.56 -21.63
N LEU A 559 14.91 -6.15 -22.62
CA LEU A 559 13.48 -6.03 -22.87
C LEU A 559 12.70 -7.30 -22.45
N ALA A 560 13.36 -8.36 -22.04
CA ALA A 560 12.74 -9.66 -21.78
C ALA A 560 11.72 -9.62 -20.63
N ASP A 561 12.05 -8.95 -19.53
CA ASP A 561 11.16 -8.80 -18.37
C ASP A 561 9.93 -7.93 -18.69
N GLU A 562 10.13 -6.84 -19.45
CA GLU A 562 9.05 -5.98 -19.92
C GLU A 562 8.14 -6.71 -20.92
N ALA A 563 8.72 -7.40 -21.88
CA ALA A 563 7.97 -8.17 -22.87
C ALA A 563 7.09 -9.24 -22.18
N LEU A 564 7.64 -9.95 -21.21
CA LEU A 564 6.91 -10.94 -20.44
C LEU A 564 5.78 -10.32 -19.60
N PHE A 565 6.04 -9.18 -18.97
CA PHE A 565 5.04 -8.46 -18.19
C PHE A 565 3.91 -7.90 -19.06
N ARG A 566 4.23 -7.26 -20.20
CA ARG A 566 3.22 -6.74 -21.16
C ARG A 566 2.35 -7.86 -21.73
N ARG A 567 2.93 -9.05 -22.01
CA ARG A 567 2.16 -10.23 -22.38
C ARG A 567 1.16 -10.64 -21.29
N ALA A 568 1.61 -10.64 -20.03
CA ALA A 568 0.73 -10.96 -18.89
C ALA A 568 -0.45 -9.98 -18.80
N GLU A 569 -0.19 -8.67 -18.96
CA GLU A 569 -1.23 -7.63 -18.97
C GLU A 569 -2.21 -7.82 -20.14
N LEU A 570 -1.73 -8.15 -21.34
CA LEU A 570 -2.58 -8.46 -22.50
C LEU A 570 -3.47 -9.68 -22.26
N GLN A 571 -2.91 -10.77 -21.71
CA GLN A 571 -3.68 -11.96 -21.38
C GLN A 571 -4.72 -11.69 -20.29
N HIS A 572 -4.40 -10.80 -19.34
CA HIS A 572 -5.29 -10.43 -18.24
C HIS A 572 -6.44 -9.53 -18.70
N HIS A 573 -6.13 -8.43 -19.38
CA HIS A 573 -7.08 -7.33 -19.58
C HIS A 573 -7.74 -7.34 -20.96
N TYR A 574 -7.09 -7.87 -21.99
CA TYR A 574 -7.62 -7.90 -23.34
C TYR A 574 -8.18 -9.27 -23.74
N PHE A 575 -7.39 -10.33 -23.54
CA PHE A 575 -7.83 -11.70 -23.89
C PHE A 575 -8.66 -12.36 -22.79
N GLU A 576 -8.75 -11.77 -21.61
CA GLU A 576 -9.43 -12.30 -20.42
C GLU A 576 -9.00 -13.73 -20.05
N ASN A 577 -7.78 -14.13 -20.43
CA ASN A 577 -7.21 -15.45 -20.18
C ASN A 577 -6.44 -15.42 -18.84
N HIS A 578 -7.18 -15.49 -17.75
CA HIS A 578 -6.64 -15.35 -16.40
C HIS A 578 -5.62 -16.44 -16.03
N ASP A 579 -5.79 -17.68 -16.51
CA ASP A 579 -4.84 -18.76 -16.24
C ASP A 579 -3.48 -18.49 -16.91
N LYS A 580 -3.49 -18.04 -18.16
CA LYS A 580 -2.25 -17.66 -18.86
C LYS A 580 -1.63 -16.41 -18.29
N ALA A 581 -2.43 -15.44 -17.89
CA ALA A 581 -1.95 -14.22 -17.22
C ALA A 581 -1.22 -14.58 -15.91
N MET A 582 -1.79 -15.43 -15.07
CA MET A 582 -1.15 -15.89 -13.82
C MET A 582 0.18 -16.62 -14.09
N GLU A 583 0.23 -17.51 -15.10
CA GLU A 583 1.47 -18.17 -15.49
C GLU A 583 2.57 -17.15 -15.85
N LEU A 584 2.23 -16.15 -16.67
CA LEU A 584 3.17 -15.13 -17.13
C LEU A 584 3.62 -14.20 -16.00
N TYR A 585 2.70 -13.74 -15.13
CA TYR A 585 3.07 -12.98 -13.94
C TYR A 585 3.99 -13.76 -13.00
N GLN A 586 3.75 -15.06 -12.85
CA GLN A 586 4.63 -15.93 -12.07
C GLN A 586 6.02 -16.03 -12.69
N ARG A 587 6.12 -16.15 -14.01
CA ARG A 587 7.42 -16.13 -14.73
C ARG A 587 8.16 -14.81 -14.49
N VAL A 588 7.49 -13.64 -14.56
CA VAL A 588 8.13 -12.35 -14.24
C VAL A 588 8.75 -12.35 -12.84
N MET A 589 8.05 -12.89 -11.84
CA MET A 589 8.53 -12.93 -10.46
C MET A 589 9.70 -13.89 -10.25
N VAL A 590 9.72 -15.01 -10.99
CA VAL A 590 10.70 -16.10 -10.79
C VAL A 590 11.94 -15.88 -11.66
N ASP A 591 11.73 -15.57 -12.94
CA ASP A 591 12.82 -15.47 -13.93
C ASP A 591 13.53 -14.10 -13.81
N TYR A 592 12.78 -13.04 -13.41
CA TYR A 592 13.29 -11.66 -13.31
C TYR A 592 13.03 -11.03 -11.93
N PRO A 593 13.58 -11.58 -10.82
CA PRO A 593 13.26 -11.12 -9.45
C PRO A 593 13.71 -9.68 -9.17
N GLY A 594 14.66 -9.16 -9.94
CA GLY A 594 15.16 -7.77 -9.89
C GLY A 594 14.40 -6.77 -10.76
N SER A 595 13.41 -7.22 -11.54
CA SER A 595 12.63 -6.37 -12.43
C SER A 595 11.77 -5.36 -11.66
N ILE A 596 11.61 -4.17 -12.25
CA ILE A 596 10.68 -3.14 -11.72
C ILE A 596 9.23 -3.61 -11.74
N TYR A 597 8.90 -4.56 -12.62
CA TYR A 597 7.56 -5.12 -12.78
C TYR A 597 7.19 -6.20 -11.74
N THR A 598 8.16 -6.70 -10.98
CA THR A 598 7.97 -7.83 -10.04
C THR A 598 6.89 -7.54 -8.98
N LEU A 599 6.85 -6.32 -8.44
CA LEU A 599 5.85 -5.94 -7.44
C LEU A 599 4.45 -5.91 -8.05
N THR A 600 4.30 -5.29 -9.21
CA THR A 600 3.01 -5.20 -9.93
C THR A 600 2.54 -6.58 -10.35
N ALA A 601 3.42 -7.41 -10.93
CA ALA A 601 3.12 -8.79 -11.29
C ALA A 601 2.62 -9.61 -10.08
N ARG A 602 3.24 -9.43 -8.91
CA ARG A 602 2.81 -10.08 -7.66
C ARG A 602 1.40 -9.68 -7.25
N ASN A 603 1.10 -8.39 -7.32
CA ASN A 603 -0.22 -7.87 -6.95
C ASN A 603 -1.30 -8.37 -7.93
N ARG A 604 -1.04 -8.32 -9.25
CA ARG A 604 -1.94 -8.84 -10.28
C ARG A 604 -2.16 -10.36 -10.14
N PHE A 605 -1.09 -11.12 -9.92
CA PHE A 605 -1.16 -12.56 -9.68
C PHE A 605 -2.04 -12.90 -8.46
N ARG A 606 -1.84 -12.18 -7.34
CA ARG A 606 -2.65 -12.36 -6.13
C ARG A 606 -4.12 -12.03 -6.37
N ALA A 607 -4.38 -10.93 -7.05
CA ALA A 607 -5.75 -10.52 -7.39
C ALA A 607 -6.47 -11.59 -8.23
N LEU A 608 -5.81 -12.12 -9.27
CA LEU A 608 -6.37 -13.18 -10.09
C LEU A 608 -6.57 -14.50 -9.34
N ARG A 609 -5.69 -14.81 -8.39
CA ARG A 609 -5.84 -16.00 -7.54
C ARG A 609 -6.98 -15.86 -6.52
N GLY A 610 -7.52 -14.67 -6.34
CA GLY A 610 -8.56 -14.37 -5.35
C GLY A 610 -8.01 -13.98 -3.97
N ASP A 611 -6.70 -13.74 -3.86
CA ASP A 611 -6.11 -13.21 -2.64
C ASP A 611 -6.50 -11.73 -2.51
N MET A 612 -6.86 -11.28 -1.30
CA MET A 612 -7.01 -9.84 -1.08
C MET A 612 -5.62 -9.18 -1.21
N VAL A 613 -5.52 -8.24 -2.13
CA VAL A 613 -4.30 -7.44 -2.32
C VAL A 613 -4.41 -6.24 -1.37
N ASN A 614 -3.58 -6.22 -0.33
CA ASN A 614 -3.41 -5.06 0.55
C ASN A 614 -2.34 -4.15 0.00
#